data_506df077a80916ff018569fb9cf7e97a
#
_entry.id   506df077a80916ff018569fb9cf7e97a
#
_cell.length_a   1.000
_cell.length_b   1.000
_cell.length_c   1.000
_cell.angle_alpha   90.00
_cell.angle_beta   90.00
_cell.angle_gamma   90.00
#
_symmetry.space_group_name_H-M   'P 1'
#
loop_
_entity.id
_entity.type
_entity.pdbx_description
1 polymer ?
#
loop_
_entity_poly.entity_id
_entity_poly.type
_entity_poly.pdbx_seq_one_letter_code
_entity_poly.pdbx_strand_id
1 'polypeptide(L)'
;HKVFDFGNRPVRDAIIPRTEVVWVEKGTKLGDFLGVYSGSPLSRFPVYEDNTDNVVGILSVKDVLMSLAKGTMNNESVIDELIRPAYFTPESKRISELFAEMRDKNYRMAVAVDEYGGTAGIVSLSRLVEEIVGPVGDEFAEAEKEYEAIDEYTFQIDGGMHIEEANEEMELQLPEGEYETVAGFVLYLLGHIPKQGQKLKYKGLRIVITEMRGLKIEKIRVTKEKNAAPAG
;
A
#
# COMPACT_ATOMS: atom_id res chain seq x y z
N HIS A 1 -5.41 6.43 -22.46
CA HIS A 1 -4.04 6.22 -22.96
C HIS A 1 -3.01 5.81 -21.89
N LYS A 2 -3.28 5.96 -20.58
CA LYS A 2 -2.33 5.60 -19.49
C LYS A 2 -2.21 4.08 -19.23
N VAL A 3 -3.20 3.27 -19.54
CA VAL A 3 -3.21 1.83 -19.21
C VAL A 3 -2.20 1.02 -20.06
N PHE A 4 -1.80 1.50 -21.23
CA PHE A 4 -0.87 0.79 -22.11
C PHE A 4 0.62 0.92 -21.77
N ASP A 5 1.02 1.93 -20.99
CA ASP A 5 2.43 2.16 -20.65
C ASP A 5 2.91 1.36 -19.42
N PHE A 6 2.02 1.09 -18.47
CA PHE A 6 2.39 0.43 -17.20
C PHE A 6 2.77 -1.05 -17.39
N GLY A 7 2.12 -1.77 -18.32
CA GLY A 7 2.43 -3.18 -18.58
C GLY A 7 3.82 -3.44 -19.18
N ASN A 8 4.47 -2.42 -19.74
CA ASN A 8 5.80 -2.52 -20.34
C ASN A 8 6.95 -2.27 -19.34
N ARG A 9 6.65 -1.80 -18.13
CA ARG A 9 7.67 -1.58 -17.08
C ARG A 9 8.26 -2.90 -16.60
N PRO A 10 9.55 -2.93 -16.22
CA PRO A 10 10.18 -4.12 -15.68
C PRO A 10 9.67 -4.43 -14.27
N VAL A 11 9.71 -5.70 -13.89
CA VAL A 11 9.29 -6.21 -12.57
C VAL A 11 10.04 -5.52 -11.43
N ARG A 12 11.30 -5.13 -11.63
CA ARG A 12 12.09 -4.40 -10.62
C ARG A 12 11.43 -3.10 -10.12
N ASP A 13 10.54 -2.50 -10.90
CA ASP A 13 9.82 -1.29 -10.50
C ASP A 13 8.64 -1.59 -9.55
N ALA A 14 8.20 -2.85 -9.48
CA ALA A 14 7.07 -3.32 -8.67
C ALA A 14 7.45 -4.23 -7.49
N ILE A 15 8.72 -4.62 -7.36
CA ILE A 15 9.17 -5.49 -6.27
C ILE A 15 9.14 -4.77 -4.91
N ILE A 16 8.95 -5.56 -3.87
CA ILE A 16 9.36 -5.20 -2.50
C ILE A 16 10.84 -5.57 -2.41
N PRO A 17 11.74 -4.60 -2.20
CA PRO A 17 13.18 -4.87 -2.12
C PRO A 17 13.50 -5.89 -1.01
N ARG A 18 14.50 -6.71 -1.21
CA ARG A 18 14.86 -7.77 -0.25
C ARG A 18 15.13 -7.26 1.17
N THR A 19 15.57 -6.01 1.30
CA THR A 19 15.81 -5.36 2.61
C THR A 19 14.53 -5.02 3.38
N GLU A 20 13.38 -4.97 2.69
CA GLU A 20 12.07 -4.67 3.26
C GLU A 20 11.18 -5.91 3.41
N VAL A 21 11.62 -7.04 2.87
CA VAL A 21 10.88 -8.30 2.94
C VAL A 21 10.95 -8.89 4.34
N VAL A 22 9.82 -9.36 4.83
CA VAL A 22 9.78 -10.16 6.07
C VAL A 22 10.08 -11.61 5.72
N TRP A 23 11.27 -12.04 6.05
CA TRP A 23 11.80 -13.37 5.77
C TRP A 23 11.52 -14.35 6.89
N VAL A 24 11.36 -15.62 6.54
CA VAL A 24 11.30 -16.73 7.49
C VAL A 24 12.41 -17.71 7.15
N GLU A 25 13.14 -18.16 8.13
CA GLU A 25 14.19 -19.14 7.95
C GLU A 25 13.62 -20.57 7.95
N LYS A 26 14.11 -21.44 7.07
CA LYS A 26 13.79 -22.86 7.07
C LYS A 26 14.17 -23.47 8.43
N GLY A 27 13.38 -24.39 8.94
CA GLY A 27 13.57 -24.93 10.29
C GLY A 27 12.97 -24.12 11.41
N THR A 28 12.34 -22.97 11.13
CA THR A 28 11.64 -22.17 12.12
C THR A 28 10.50 -22.97 12.76
N LYS A 29 10.38 -22.92 14.08
CA LYS A 29 9.24 -23.52 14.79
C LYS A 29 7.98 -22.70 14.55
N LEU A 30 6.84 -23.38 14.56
CA LEU A 30 5.54 -22.74 14.34
C LEU A 30 5.27 -21.64 15.39
N GLY A 31 5.62 -21.86 16.66
CA GLY A 31 5.48 -20.85 17.70
C GLY A 31 6.28 -19.57 17.42
N ASP A 32 7.52 -19.70 16.93
CA ASP A 32 8.37 -18.57 16.55
C ASP A 32 7.81 -17.84 15.33
N PHE A 33 7.32 -18.58 14.33
CA PHE A 33 6.64 -18.01 13.17
C PHE A 33 5.39 -17.20 13.57
N LEU A 34 4.58 -17.69 14.52
CA LEU A 34 3.42 -16.93 15.00
C LEU A 34 3.82 -15.62 15.65
N GLY A 35 5.00 -15.56 16.29
CA GLY A 35 5.60 -14.32 16.78
C GLY A 35 5.93 -13.35 15.63
N VAL A 36 6.53 -13.83 14.55
CA VAL A 36 6.81 -13.03 13.34
C VAL A 36 5.50 -12.51 12.73
N TYR A 37 4.51 -13.38 12.59
CA TYR A 37 3.19 -13.04 12.05
C TYR A 37 2.47 -11.97 12.88
N SER A 38 2.58 -12.02 14.21
CA SER A 38 1.94 -11.02 15.08
C SER A 38 2.50 -9.60 14.90
N GLY A 39 3.77 -9.50 14.53
CA GLY A 39 4.42 -8.22 14.21
C GLY A 39 4.25 -7.75 12.76
N SER A 40 3.93 -8.69 11.86
CA SER A 40 3.79 -8.43 10.43
C SER A 40 2.71 -9.36 9.85
N PRO A 41 1.42 -8.97 9.90
CA PRO A 41 0.30 -9.83 9.53
C PRO A 41 0.11 -9.93 8.00
N LEU A 42 1.09 -10.54 7.33
CA LEU A 42 1.10 -10.78 5.90
C LEU A 42 0.50 -12.16 5.58
N SER A 43 -0.06 -12.34 4.37
CA SER A 43 -0.66 -13.60 3.96
C SER A 43 0.37 -14.67 3.56
N ARG A 44 1.56 -14.26 3.14
CA ARG A 44 2.63 -15.13 2.63
C ARG A 44 3.99 -14.60 3.03
N PHE A 45 4.91 -15.53 3.30
CA PHE A 45 6.28 -15.24 3.69
C PHE A 45 7.23 -16.06 2.82
N PRO A 46 8.22 -15.44 2.17
CA PRO A 46 9.29 -16.20 1.53
C PRO A 46 10.17 -16.84 2.60
N VAL A 47 10.54 -18.08 2.32
CA VAL A 47 11.37 -18.91 3.21
C VAL A 47 12.74 -19.10 2.57
N TYR A 48 13.79 -18.83 3.34
CA TYR A 48 15.17 -18.99 2.91
C TYR A 48 15.92 -20.04 3.75
N GLU A 49 17.01 -20.55 3.21
CA GLU A 49 17.96 -21.43 3.90
C GLU A 49 19.36 -20.80 3.81
N ASP A 50 20.06 -20.68 4.92
CA ASP A 50 21.38 -20.07 5.10
C ASP A 50 21.40 -18.54 4.88
N ASN A 51 20.92 -18.05 3.75
CA ASN A 51 20.84 -16.63 3.43
C ASN A 51 19.68 -16.33 2.47
N THR A 52 19.30 -15.05 2.35
CA THR A 52 18.13 -14.61 1.58
C THR A 52 18.29 -14.69 0.06
N ASP A 53 19.48 -15.01 -0.45
CA ASP A 53 19.68 -15.35 -1.87
C ASP A 53 19.27 -16.80 -2.17
N ASN A 54 19.22 -17.66 -1.13
CA ASN A 54 18.77 -19.04 -1.24
C ASN A 54 17.31 -19.20 -0.77
N VAL A 55 16.38 -18.74 -1.56
CA VAL A 55 14.94 -18.90 -1.27
C VAL A 55 14.50 -20.32 -1.62
N VAL A 56 14.01 -21.05 -0.62
CA VAL A 56 13.59 -22.46 -0.75
C VAL A 56 12.10 -22.63 -0.98
N GLY A 57 11.29 -21.57 -0.74
CA GLY A 57 9.87 -21.63 -0.97
C GLY A 57 9.09 -20.48 -0.35
N ILE A 58 7.79 -20.65 -0.30
CA ILE A 58 6.83 -19.70 0.25
C ILE A 58 5.98 -20.39 1.32
N LEU A 59 5.85 -19.78 2.49
CA LEU A 59 4.94 -20.16 3.55
C LEU A 59 3.64 -19.37 3.44
N SER A 60 2.50 -20.05 3.39
CA SER A 60 1.17 -19.44 3.40
C SER A 60 0.55 -19.51 4.78
N VAL A 61 0.10 -18.37 5.32
CA VAL A 61 -0.63 -18.34 6.61
C VAL A 61 -1.88 -19.21 6.58
N LYS A 62 -2.55 -19.29 5.44
CA LYS A 62 -3.70 -20.19 5.27
C LYS A 62 -3.33 -21.65 5.55
N ASP A 63 -2.17 -22.13 5.10
CA ASP A 63 -1.72 -23.50 5.33
C ASP A 63 -1.38 -23.72 6.81
N VAL A 64 -0.77 -22.73 7.46
CA VAL A 64 -0.51 -22.73 8.90
C VAL A 64 -1.81 -22.85 9.69
N LEU A 65 -2.79 -22.00 9.40
CA LEU A 65 -4.10 -22.04 10.08
C LEU A 65 -4.83 -23.36 9.85
N MET A 66 -4.76 -23.92 8.64
CA MET A 66 -5.35 -25.21 8.34
C MET A 66 -4.70 -26.35 9.13
N SER A 67 -3.38 -26.33 9.31
CA SER A 67 -2.64 -27.33 10.08
C SER A 67 -2.95 -27.23 11.58
N LEU A 68 -3.04 -26.00 12.11
CA LEU A 68 -3.47 -25.77 13.49
C LEU A 68 -4.90 -26.24 13.73
N ALA A 69 -5.84 -25.89 12.83
CA ALA A 69 -7.24 -26.28 12.94
C ALA A 69 -7.45 -27.80 12.88
N LYS A 70 -6.63 -28.51 12.11
CA LYS A 70 -6.62 -29.97 12.02
C LYS A 70 -5.87 -30.66 13.17
N GLY A 71 -5.16 -29.92 13.99
CA GLY A 71 -4.31 -30.45 15.06
C GLY A 71 -3.12 -31.29 14.55
N THR A 72 -2.69 -31.09 13.29
CA THR A 72 -1.55 -31.79 12.69
C THR A 72 -0.21 -31.21 13.10
N MET A 73 -0.19 -29.95 13.55
CA MET A 73 1.00 -29.24 14.03
C MET A 73 0.71 -28.53 15.35
N ASN A 74 1.76 -28.30 16.13
CA ASN A 74 1.78 -27.52 17.35
C ASN A 74 2.95 -26.53 17.35
N ASN A 75 3.08 -25.72 18.40
CA ASN A 75 4.11 -24.68 18.49
C ASN A 75 5.56 -25.19 18.34
N GLU A 76 5.84 -26.44 18.67
CA GLU A 76 7.17 -27.05 18.57
C GLU A 76 7.44 -27.67 17.18
N SER A 77 6.41 -27.81 16.35
CA SER A 77 6.56 -28.35 14.99
C SER A 77 7.30 -27.34 14.11
N VAL A 78 8.18 -27.81 13.23
CA VAL A 78 8.85 -26.97 12.24
C VAL A 78 7.94 -26.72 11.04
N ILE A 79 8.04 -25.54 10.45
CA ILE A 79 7.19 -25.10 9.33
C ILE A 79 7.51 -25.76 7.99
N ASP A 80 8.58 -26.53 7.91
CA ASP A 80 9.16 -27.01 6.66
C ASP A 80 8.19 -27.82 5.80
N GLU A 81 7.29 -28.59 6.44
CA GLU A 81 6.26 -29.36 5.74
C GLU A 81 5.19 -28.51 5.06
N LEU A 82 5.08 -27.23 5.44
CA LEU A 82 4.13 -26.27 4.88
C LEU A 82 4.74 -25.40 3.77
N ILE A 83 6.07 -25.50 3.54
CA ILE A 83 6.76 -24.72 2.52
C ILE A 83 6.34 -25.22 1.13
N ARG A 84 5.82 -24.29 0.33
CA ARG A 84 5.46 -24.56 -1.07
C ARG A 84 6.54 -24.04 -2.01
N PRO A 85 6.72 -24.63 -3.20
CA PRO A 85 7.68 -24.13 -4.18
C PRO A 85 7.49 -22.67 -4.50
N ALA A 86 8.59 -21.91 -4.55
CA ALA A 86 8.58 -20.52 -5.00
C ALA A 86 8.57 -20.45 -6.53
N TYR A 87 7.96 -19.41 -7.05
CA TYR A 87 8.06 -19.05 -8.46
C TYR A 87 9.13 -17.97 -8.62
N PHE A 88 10.14 -18.23 -9.45
CA PHE A 88 11.23 -17.30 -9.70
C PHE A 88 11.06 -16.59 -11.02
N THR A 89 11.40 -15.31 -11.07
CA THR A 89 11.32 -14.47 -12.26
C THR A 89 12.52 -13.53 -12.35
N PRO A 90 13.09 -13.26 -13.53
CA PRO A 90 14.04 -12.18 -13.68
C PRO A 90 13.41 -10.83 -13.34
N GLU A 91 14.11 -9.97 -12.62
CA GLU A 91 13.64 -8.62 -12.30
C GLU A 91 13.45 -7.72 -13.53
N SER A 92 14.11 -8.08 -14.65
CA SER A 92 14.03 -7.39 -15.94
C SER A 92 12.78 -7.76 -16.76
N LYS A 93 12.05 -8.84 -16.39
CA LYS A 93 10.83 -9.26 -17.09
C LYS A 93 9.78 -8.14 -17.04
N ARG A 94 8.90 -8.07 -18.03
CA ARG A 94 7.79 -7.10 -18.04
C ARG A 94 6.72 -7.48 -17.02
N ILE A 95 6.15 -6.47 -16.36
CA ILE A 95 5.05 -6.64 -15.39
C ILE A 95 3.87 -7.40 -15.99
N SER A 96 3.47 -7.06 -17.23
CA SER A 96 2.34 -7.72 -17.92
C SER A 96 2.60 -9.20 -18.19
N GLU A 97 3.81 -9.58 -18.54
CA GLU A 97 4.20 -10.97 -18.78
C GLU A 97 4.18 -11.77 -17.49
N LEU A 98 4.78 -11.23 -16.42
CA LEU A 98 4.78 -11.88 -15.10
C LEU A 98 3.37 -12.03 -14.58
N PHE A 99 2.53 -11.02 -14.71
CA PHE A 99 1.13 -11.07 -14.29
C PHE A 99 0.37 -12.22 -14.97
N ALA A 100 0.50 -12.35 -16.30
CA ALA A 100 -0.13 -13.42 -17.05
C ALA A 100 0.36 -14.80 -16.59
N GLU A 101 1.67 -14.97 -16.43
CA GLU A 101 2.28 -16.23 -15.96
C GLU A 101 1.82 -16.61 -14.54
N MET A 102 1.82 -15.65 -13.61
CA MET A 102 1.39 -15.89 -12.23
C MET A 102 -0.09 -16.25 -12.15
N ARG A 103 -0.93 -15.56 -12.93
CA ARG A 103 -2.36 -15.86 -13.00
C ARG A 103 -2.61 -17.26 -13.57
N ASP A 104 -2.00 -17.58 -14.70
CA ASP A 104 -2.24 -18.85 -15.41
C ASP A 104 -1.72 -20.05 -14.62
N LYS A 105 -0.62 -19.88 -13.89
CA LYS A 105 -0.02 -20.90 -13.02
C LYS A 105 -0.53 -20.85 -11.58
N ASN A 106 -1.46 -19.93 -11.26
CA ASN A 106 -2.03 -19.72 -9.92
C ASN A 106 -1.00 -19.41 -8.83
N TYR A 107 0.08 -18.72 -9.16
CA TYR A 107 1.02 -18.18 -8.17
C TYR A 107 0.53 -16.84 -7.65
N ARG A 108 0.67 -16.63 -6.33
CA ARG A 108 0.27 -15.39 -5.66
C ARG A 108 1.46 -14.50 -5.28
N MET A 109 2.66 -15.08 -5.29
CA MET A 109 3.91 -14.41 -4.99
C MET A 109 5.01 -14.99 -5.88
N ALA A 110 5.90 -14.15 -6.35
CA ALA A 110 7.10 -14.53 -7.09
C ALA A 110 8.34 -13.94 -6.42
N VAL A 111 9.46 -14.60 -6.55
CA VAL A 111 10.78 -14.15 -6.14
C VAL A 111 11.48 -13.57 -7.36
N ALA A 112 11.84 -12.29 -7.30
CA ALA A 112 12.59 -11.62 -8.36
C ALA A 112 14.09 -11.83 -8.15
N VAL A 113 14.78 -12.24 -9.22
CA VAL A 113 16.23 -12.48 -9.21
C VAL A 113 16.93 -11.49 -10.14
N ASP A 114 18.10 -11.03 -9.70
CA ASP A 114 18.98 -10.15 -10.46
C ASP A 114 19.84 -10.94 -11.49
N GLU A 115 20.64 -10.22 -12.27
CA GLU A 115 21.53 -10.80 -13.29
C GLU A 115 22.68 -11.64 -12.71
N TYR A 116 22.95 -11.53 -11.42
CA TYR A 116 23.97 -12.30 -10.71
C TYR A 116 23.41 -13.54 -10.01
N GLY A 117 22.08 -13.76 -10.12
CA GLY A 117 21.41 -14.88 -9.46
C GLY A 117 21.03 -14.59 -8.01
N GLY A 118 21.25 -13.39 -7.51
CA GLY A 118 20.83 -12.96 -6.17
C GLY A 118 19.34 -12.61 -6.12
N THR A 119 18.78 -12.65 -4.94
CA THR A 119 17.38 -12.23 -4.72
C THR A 119 17.29 -10.70 -4.69
N ALA A 120 16.64 -10.12 -5.69
CA ALA A 120 16.34 -8.68 -5.74
C ALA A 120 15.20 -8.30 -4.77
N GLY A 121 14.20 -9.16 -4.63
CA GLY A 121 13.05 -8.98 -3.78
C GLY A 121 11.92 -9.92 -4.11
N ILE A 122 10.72 -9.56 -3.70
CA ILE A 122 9.49 -10.32 -3.98
C ILE A 122 8.45 -9.43 -4.66
N VAL A 123 7.54 -10.03 -5.37
CA VAL A 123 6.39 -9.36 -5.94
C VAL A 123 5.14 -10.21 -5.73
N SER A 124 4.04 -9.59 -5.26
CA SER A 124 2.76 -10.26 -5.13
C SER A 124 1.89 -10.02 -6.37
N LEU A 125 0.94 -10.91 -6.63
CA LEU A 125 -0.01 -10.74 -7.72
C LEU A 125 -0.87 -9.47 -7.52
N SER A 126 -1.26 -9.17 -6.29
CA SER A 126 -1.98 -7.92 -5.97
C SER A 126 -1.17 -6.68 -6.31
N ARG A 127 0.13 -6.68 -6.00
CA ARG A 127 1.03 -5.57 -6.34
C ARG A 127 1.12 -5.35 -7.85
N LEU A 128 1.17 -6.45 -8.64
CA LEU A 128 1.16 -6.34 -10.11
C LEU A 128 -0.17 -5.79 -10.63
N VAL A 129 -1.30 -6.17 -10.00
CA VAL A 129 -2.61 -5.60 -10.35
C VAL A 129 -2.63 -4.10 -10.08
N GLU A 130 -2.18 -3.66 -8.91
CA GLU A 130 -2.06 -2.24 -8.55
C GLU A 130 -1.20 -1.45 -9.55
N GLU A 131 -0.09 -2.03 -10.01
CA GLU A 131 0.79 -1.39 -11.00
C GLU A 131 0.15 -1.32 -12.40
N ILE A 132 -0.75 -2.24 -12.76
CA ILE A 132 -1.42 -2.28 -14.07
C ILE A 132 -2.66 -1.40 -14.09
N VAL A 133 -3.45 -1.44 -13.01
CA VAL A 133 -4.78 -0.80 -12.94
C VAL A 133 -4.69 0.57 -12.26
N GLY A 134 -3.60 0.84 -11.54
CA GLY A 134 -3.50 1.93 -10.58
C GLY A 134 -4.01 1.46 -9.21
N PRO A 135 -4.03 2.32 -8.20
CA PRO A 135 -4.54 1.96 -6.89
C PRO A 135 -5.97 1.40 -7.05
N VAL A 136 -6.07 0.09 -6.93
CA VAL A 136 -7.36 -0.60 -6.87
C VAL A 136 -7.86 -0.31 -5.48
N GLY A 137 -8.80 0.60 -5.37
CA GLY A 137 -9.56 0.78 -4.16
C GLY A 137 -10.08 -0.60 -3.76
N ASP A 138 -9.79 -1.01 -2.53
CA ASP A 138 -10.34 -2.24 -1.94
C ASP A 138 -11.86 -2.15 -1.99
N GLU A 139 -12.50 -2.78 -3.00
CA GLU A 139 -13.96 -2.90 -3.04
C GLU A 139 -14.52 -3.69 -1.84
N PHE A 140 -13.64 -4.20 -0.97
CA PHE A 140 -13.96 -4.92 0.27
C PHE A 140 -13.36 -4.30 1.54
N ALA A 141 -12.49 -3.30 1.46
CA ALA A 141 -12.43 -2.30 2.49
C ALA A 141 -13.70 -1.48 2.29
N GLU A 142 -14.55 -1.38 3.31
CA GLU A 142 -15.41 -0.20 3.44
C GLU A 142 -14.47 0.95 3.11
N ALA A 143 -14.71 1.64 1.99
CA ALA A 143 -13.87 2.74 1.58
C ALA A 143 -13.77 3.62 2.82
N GLU A 144 -12.61 3.62 3.48
CA GLU A 144 -12.34 4.66 4.47
C GLU A 144 -12.57 5.91 3.67
N LYS A 145 -13.72 6.54 3.93
CA LYS A 145 -14.08 7.76 3.22
C LYS A 145 -12.87 8.65 3.39
N GLU A 146 -12.27 9.09 2.28
CA GLU A 146 -11.10 9.97 2.31
C GLU A 146 -11.41 11.27 3.05
N TYR A 147 -12.64 11.38 3.56
CA TYR A 147 -13.08 12.45 4.45
C TYR A 147 -14.11 11.95 5.48
N GLU A 148 -14.18 12.64 6.60
CA GLU A 148 -15.18 12.51 7.65
C GLU A 148 -15.89 13.86 7.84
N ALA A 149 -17.21 13.89 7.73
CA ALA A 149 -18.00 15.06 8.07
C ALA A 149 -18.10 15.17 9.61
N ILE A 150 -17.46 16.18 10.19
CA ILE A 150 -17.55 16.48 11.63
C ILE A 150 -18.88 17.18 11.96
N ASP A 151 -19.25 18.11 11.10
CA ASP A 151 -20.55 18.80 11.12
C ASP A 151 -20.90 19.25 9.69
N GLU A 152 -22.01 19.97 9.53
CA GLU A 152 -22.53 20.46 8.24
C GLU A 152 -21.51 21.31 7.43
N TYR A 153 -20.55 21.94 8.12
CA TYR A 153 -19.59 22.87 7.52
C TYR A 153 -18.13 22.44 7.70
N THR A 154 -17.87 21.42 8.49
CA THR A 154 -16.52 21.02 8.88
C THR A 154 -16.24 19.58 8.48
N PHE A 155 -15.16 19.37 7.75
CA PHE A 155 -14.71 18.08 7.21
C PHE A 155 -13.28 17.80 7.63
N GLN A 156 -13.02 16.57 8.03
CA GLN A 156 -11.67 16.02 8.19
C GLN A 156 -11.34 15.28 6.90
N ILE A 157 -10.32 15.71 6.16
CA ILE A 157 -10.01 15.23 4.81
C ILE A 157 -8.63 14.56 4.83
N ASP A 158 -8.48 13.41 4.15
CA ASP A 158 -7.17 12.84 3.86
C ASP A 158 -6.40 13.77 2.91
N GLY A 159 -5.13 14.00 3.20
CA GLY A 159 -4.29 14.87 2.38
C GLY A 159 -4.12 14.37 0.94
N GLY A 160 -4.24 13.06 0.72
CA GLY A 160 -4.17 12.40 -0.58
C GLY A 160 -5.44 12.51 -1.42
N MET A 161 -6.57 12.94 -0.85
CA MET A 161 -7.83 13.08 -1.57
C MET A 161 -7.69 14.01 -2.78
N HIS A 162 -8.23 13.60 -3.93
CA HIS A 162 -8.19 14.40 -5.14
C HIS A 162 -9.06 15.66 -5.04
N ILE A 163 -8.60 16.74 -5.66
CA ILE A 163 -9.31 18.04 -5.66
C ILE A 163 -10.72 17.92 -6.26
N GLU A 164 -10.84 17.20 -7.38
CA GLU A 164 -12.13 16.97 -8.04
C GLU A 164 -13.11 16.30 -7.09
N GLU A 165 -12.69 15.22 -6.44
CA GLU A 165 -13.52 14.47 -5.48
C GLU A 165 -13.88 15.31 -4.25
N ALA A 166 -12.93 16.07 -3.69
CA ALA A 166 -13.17 16.98 -2.60
C ALA A 166 -14.21 18.07 -2.96
N ASN A 167 -14.20 18.55 -4.20
CA ASN A 167 -15.17 19.51 -4.71
C ASN A 167 -16.55 18.87 -4.92
N GLU A 168 -16.61 17.64 -5.46
CA GLU A 168 -17.88 16.94 -5.70
C GLU A 168 -18.58 16.55 -4.38
N GLU A 169 -17.85 15.98 -3.44
CA GLU A 169 -18.39 15.44 -2.20
C GLU A 169 -18.70 16.53 -1.16
N MET A 170 -17.90 17.59 -1.12
CA MET A 170 -17.99 18.60 -0.06
C MET A 170 -18.27 20.02 -0.58
N GLU A 171 -18.40 20.22 -1.90
CA GLU A 171 -18.66 21.54 -2.51
C GLU A 171 -17.67 22.64 -2.04
N LEU A 172 -16.36 22.30 -1.98
CA LEU A 172 -15.34 23.20 -1.44
C LEU A 172 -14.91 24.32 -2.40
N GLN A 173 -15.13 24.14 -3.71
CA GLN A 173 -14.73 25.06 -4.79
C GLN A 173 -13.20 25.32 -4.77
N LEU A 174 -12.40 24.28 -4.51
CA LEU A 174 -10.96 24.35 -4.61
C LEU A 174 -10.58 24.51 -6.09
N PRO A 175 -9.62 25.39 -6.43
CA PRO A 175 -9.23 25.61 -7.81
C PRO A 175 -8.39 24.46 -8.35
N GLU A 176 -8.50 24.20 -9.63
CA GLU A 176 -7.55 23.37 -10.36
C GLU A 176 -6.21 24.10 -10.51
N GLY A 177 -5.11 23.34 -10.53
CA GLY A 177 -3.76 23.88 -10.62
C GLY A 177 -2.72 22.82 -10.95
N GLU A 178 -1.45 23.12 -10.71
CA GLU A 178 -0.32 22.17 -10.87
C GLU A 178 -0.25 21.14 -9.71
N TYR A 179 -1.36 20.83 -9.09
CA TYR A 179 -1.51 19.88 -7.99
C TYR A 179 -2.78 19.05 -8.20
N GLU A 180 -2.77 17.79 -7.77
CA GLU A 180 -3.88 16.86 -7.94
C GLU A 180 -4.65 16.63 -6.64
N THR A 181 -4.00 16.85 -5.47
CA THR A 181 -4.56 16.50 -4.15
C THR A 181 -4.76 17.72 -3.26
N VAL A 182 -5.59 17.56 -2.22
CA VAL A 182 -5.85 18.61 -1.23
C VAL A 182 -4.57 19.03 -0.50
N ALA A 183 -3.69 18.07 -0.17
CA ALA A 183 -2.37 18.40 0.40
C ALA A 183 -1.50 19.19 -0.59
N GLY A 184 -1.50 18.81 -1.87
CA GLY A 184 -0.80 19.54 -2.93
C GLY A 184 -1.26 21.00 -3.05
N PHE A 185 -2.56 21.22 -3.02
CA PHE A 185 -3.14 22.56 -2.98
C PHE A 185 -2.68 23.37 -1.78
N VAL A 186 -2.69 22.79 -0.58
CA VAL A 186 -2.22 23.46 0.64
C VAL A 186 -0.74 23.82 0.55
N LEU A 187 0.10 22.89 0.06
CA LEU A 187 1.54 23.16 -0.15
C LEU A 187 1.77 24.28 -1.16
N TYR A 188 1.00 24.30 -2.25
CA TYR A 188 1.05 25.37 -3.25
C TYR A 188 0.70 26.73 -2.65
N LEU A 189 -0.37 26.82 -1.85
CA LEU A 189 -0.77 28.07 -1.18
C LEU A 189 0.27 28.56 -0.18
N LEU A 190 0.90 27.65 0.57
CA LEU A 190 1.86 28.01 1.62
C LEU A 190 3.25 28.31 1.07
N GLY A 191 3.65 27.70 -0.06
CA GLY A 191 4.99 27.80 -0.60
C GLY A 191 6.09 27.17 0.27
N HIS A 192 5.71 26.45 1.33
CA HIS A 192 6.63 25.73 2.23
C HIS A 192 5.91 24.54 2.89
N ILE A 193 6.68 23.62 3.48
CA ILE A 193 6.13 22.49 4.23
C ILE A 193 5.55 23.00 5.56
N PRO A 194 4.26 22.76 5.84
CA PRO A 194 3.62 23.23 7.05
C PRO A 194 4.03 22.41 8.28
N LYS A 195 3.66 22.95 9.44
CA LYS A 195 3.68 22.20 10.71
C LYS A 195 2.27 21.76 11.08
N GLN A 196 2.18 20.66 11.82
CA GLN A 196 0.92 20.24 12.41
C GLN A 196 0.34 21.38 13.28
N GLY A 197 -0.97 21.62 13.15
CA GLY A 197 -1.66 22.73 13.79
C GLY A 197 -1.63 24.05 13.03
N GLN A 198 -0.88 24.14 11.93
CA GLN A 198 -0.85 25.34 11.10
C GLN A 198 -2.22 25.61 10.49
N LYS A 199 -2.61 26.90 10.49
CA LYS A 199 -3.91 27.37 10.02
C LYS A 199 -3.71 28.31 8.83
N LEU A 200 -4.60 28.20 7.84
CA LEU A 200 -4.67 29.13 6.72
C LEU A 200 -6.13 29.38 6.32
N LYS A 201 -6.36 30.44 5.58
CA LYS A 201 -7.69 30.79 5.05
C LYS A 201 -7.60 30.90 3.53
N TYR A 202 -8.63 30.39 2.85
CA TYR A 202 -8.77 30.52 1.41
C TYR A 202 -10.23 30.68 1.01
N LYS A 203 -10.61 31.81 0.42
CA LYS A 203 -11.97 32.08 -0.13
C LYS A 203 -13.14 31.57 0.72
N GLY A 204 -13.17 31.92 2.03
CA GLY A 204 -14.23 31.47 2.94
C GLY A 204 -14.04 30.05 3.49
N LEU A 205 -12.92 29.41 3.22
CA LEU A 205 -12.50 28.16 3.84
C LEU A 205 -11.45 28.46 4.92
N ARG A 206 -11.65 27.87 6.11
CA ARG A 206 -10.61 27.78 7.14
C ARG A 206 -10.00 26.39 7.08
N ILE A 207 -8.70 26.32 6.89
CA ILE A 207 -7.95 25.08 6.69
C ILE A 207 -6.99 24.93 7.86
N VAL A 208 -6.92 23.74 8.47
CA VAL A 208 -6.03 23.41 9.58
C VAL A 208 -5.33 22.08 9.27
N ILE A 209 -4.01 22.06 9.35
CA ILE A 209 -3.23 20.82 9.22
C ILE A 209 -3.36 20.04 10.51
N THR A 210 -4.14 18.97 10.52
CA THR A 210 -4.43 18.21 11.74
C THR A 210 -3.45 17.09 12.00
N GLU A 211 -2.85 16.51 10.95
CA GLU A 211 -1.90 15.43 11.09
C GLU A 211 -0.79 15.52 10.03
N MET A 212 0.45 15.29 10.46
CA MET A 212 1.65 15.23 9.62
C MET A 212 2.38 13.91 9.88
N ARG A 213 2.92 13.28 8.82
CA ARG A 213 3.86 12.16 8.93
C ARG A 213 5.16 12.53 8.22
N GLY A 214 6.17 12.91 9.01
CA GLY A 214 7.39 13.51 8.47
C GLY A 214 7.07 14.82 7.74
N LEU A 215 7.33 14.87 6.44
CA LEU A 215 7.06 16.04 5.59
C LEU A 215 5.71 15.95 4.85
N LYS A 216 4.98 14.82 5.00
CA LYS A 216 3.70 14.57 4.34
C LYS A 216 2.55 15.08 5.19
N ILE A 217 1.63 15.82 4.58
CA ILE A 217 0.34 16.16 5.18
C ILE A 217 -0.56 14.93 5.08
N GLU A 218 -0.91 14.33 6.22
CA GLU A 218 -1.79 13.17 6.27
C GLU A 218 -3.25 13.59 6.36
N LYS A 219 -3.59 14.54 7.25
CA LYS A 219 -4.97 14.99 7.41
C LYS A 219 -5.11 16.49 7.54
N ILE A 220 -6.18 16.99 6.97
CA ILE A 220 -6.52 18.41 6.90
C ILE A 220 -7.95 18.59 7.37
N ARG A 221 -8.19 19.55 8.24
CA ARG A 221 -9.55 19.97 8.60
C ARG A 221 -9.93 21.21 7.81
N VAL A 222 -11.02 21.14 7.08
CA VAL A 222 -11.57 22.25 6.31
C VAL A 222 -12.93 22.64 6.90
N THR A 223 -13.10 23.92 7.22
CA THR A 223 -14.37 24.49 7.69
C THR A 223 -14.83 25.57 6.72
N LYS A 224 -16.04 25.44 6.18
CA LYS A 224 -16.70 26.48 5.39
C LYS A 224 -17.14 27.60 6.34
N GLU A 225 -16.69 28.82 6.14
CA GLU A 225 -17.19 29.97 6.88
C GLU A 225 -18.63 30.24 6.40
N LYS A 226 -19.59 30.32 7.34
CA LYS A 226 -20.96 30.72 7.00
C LYS A 226 -20.89 32.08 6.30
N ASN A 227 -21.37 32.18 5.07
CA ASN A 227 -21.47 33.44 4.36
C ASN A 227 -22.13 34.46 5.28
N ALA A 228 -21.40 35.49 5.69
CA ALA A 228 -22.02 36.72 6.08
C ALA A 228 -22.86 37.18 4.86
N ALA A 229 -24.16 37.31 5.03
CA ALA A 229 -25.03 37.79 3.98
C ALA A 229 -24.44 39.06 3.35
N PRO A 230 -24.55 39.25 2.03
CA PRO A 230 -24.08 40.47 1.40
C PRO A 230 -24.72 41.64 2.13
N ALA A 231 -23.88 42.50 2.72
CA ALA A 231 -24.38 43.78 3.25
C ALA A 231 -25.01 44.52 2.09
N GLY A 232 -26.33 44.80 2.24
CA GLY A 232 -27.14 45.51 1.28
C GLY A 232 -26.70 46.96 1.02
#